data_eeb80559cc0fccb31ad0461f994ad756
#
_entry.id   eeb80559cc0fccb31ad0461f994ad756
#
_cell.length_a   1.000
_cell.length_b   1.000
_cell.length_c   1.000
_cell.angle_alpha   90.00
_cell.angle_beta   90.00
_cell.angle_gamma   90.00
#
_symmetry.space_group_name_H-M   'P 1'
#
loop_
_entity.id
_entity.type
_entity.pdbx_description
1 polymer ?
#
loop_
_entity_poly.entity_id
_entity_poly.type
_entity_poly.pdbx_seq_one_letter_code
_entity_poly.pdbx_strand_id
1 'polypeptide(L)'
;MTEMWKAFPHIWKTKAAYFTWLRGALRRCWNHAPQKMECIKANRIRMDNGKGRMIWGAVCGMCGGTFPQNQVQVDHVVAAGSLQDVSDIEGFVTRLLMSDELRLVCKGCNAALSYADKHKISYEEAIIIKKAIALQKDKKDVQWLQEKGIIPSKNAKIRRQQIIDKRKEGEE
;
A
#
# COMPACT_ATOMS: atom_id res chain seq x y z
N MET A 1 18.71 -17.65 24.94
CA MET A 1 18.25 -16.25 24.84
C MET A 1 16.89 -16.15 25.56
N THR A 2 16.77 -15.19 26.48
CA THR A 2 15.51 -14.97 27.20
C THR A 2 14.45 -14.49 26.21
N GLU A 3 13.30 -15.16 26.17
CA GLU A 3 12.19 -14.74 25.31
C GLU A 3 11.62 -13.42 25.84
N MET A 4 11.90 -12.31 25.12
CA MET A 4 11.64 -10.94 25.58
C MET A 4 10.20 -10.69 26.03
N TRP A 5 9.20 -11.34 25.40
CA TRP A 5 7.78 -11.24 25.80
C TRP A 5 7.48 -11.96 27.13
N LYS A 6 8.29 -12.94 27.53
CA LYS A 6 8.15 -13.63 28.80
C LYS A 6 8.75 -12.88 29.98
N ALA A 7 9.64 -11.91 29.74
CA ALA A 7 10.20 -11.06 30.81
C ALA A 7 9.15 -10.14 31.43
N PHE A 8 8.09 -9.78 30.69
CA PHE A 8 7.02 -8.89 31.15
C PHE A 8 5.63 -9.47 30.81
N PRO A 9 5.23 -10.61 31.38
CA PRO A 9 4.00 -11.32 31.00
C PRO A 9 2.71 -10.54 31.29
N HIS A 10 2.75 -9.57 32.19
CA HIS A 10 1.65 -8.65 32.47
C HIS A 10 1.46 -7.58 31.37
N ILE A 11 2.50 -7.30 30.57
CA ILE A 11 2.46 -6.37 29.42
C ILE A 11 2.22 -7.16 28.14
N TRP A 12 3.01 -8.22 27.91
CA TRP A 12 3.00 -9.00 26.68
C TRP A 12 2.34 -10.36 26.90
N LYS A 13 1.04 -10.45 26.63
CA LYS A 13 0.29 -11.72 26.78
C LYS A 13 0.74 -12.81 25.81
N THR A 14 1.26 -12.42 24.63
CA THR A 14 1.71 -13.35 23.58
C THR A 14 2.92 -12.81 22.84
N LYS A 15 3.70 -13.74 22.25
CA LYS A 15 4.76 -13.44 21.31
C LYS A 15 4.30 -12.48 20.18
N ALA A 16 3.12 -12.79 19.60
CA ALA A 16 2.54 -11.99 18.51
C ALA A 16 2.24 -10.54 18.94
N ALA A 17 1.75 -10.31 20.16
CA ALA A 17 1.51 -8.97 20.69
C ALA A 17 2.81 -8.16 20.80
N TYR A 18 3.88 -8.78 21.31
CA TYR A 18 5.19 -8.14 21.40
C TYR A 18 5.73 -7.75 20.02
N PHE A 19 5.78 -8.67 19.05
CA PHE A 19 6.31 -8.37 17.71
C PHE A 19 5.42 -7.42 16.91
N THR A 20 4.12 -7.41 17.16
CA THR A 20 3.23 -6.39 16.58
C THR A 20 3.55 -4.99 17.09
N TRP A 21 3.80 -4.85 18.39
CA TRP A 21 4.23 -3.59 18.99
C TRP A 21 5.60 -3.16 18.47
N LEU A 22 6.60 -4.07 18.47
CA LEU A 22 7.96 -3.79 18.01
C LEU A 22 7.97 -3.35 16.54
N ARG A 23 7.25 -4.06 15.67
CA ARG A 23 7.08 -3.68 14.28
C ARG A 23 6.46 -2.27 14.14
N GLY A 24 5.46 -1.97 14.95
CA GLY A 24 4.84 -0.64 15.00
C GLY A 24 5.81 0.45 15.44
N ALA A 25 6.68 0.17 16.42
CA ALA A 25 7.71 1.09 16.89
C ALA A 25 8.74 1.39 15.79
N LEU A 26 9.27 0.35 15.14
CA LEU A 26 10.24 0.49 14.04
C LEU A 26 9.64 1.24 12.84
N ARG A 27 8.36 0.99 12.50
CA ARG A 27 7.66 1.75 11.43
C ARG A 27 7.44 3.21 11.80
N ARG A 28 7.34 3.58 13.07
CA ARG A 28 7.34 5.00 13.49
C ARG A 28 8.70 5.65 13.26
N CYS A 29 9.81 4.94 13.52
CA CYS A 29 11.16 5.43 13.19
C CYS A 29 11.30 5.68 11.68
N TRP A 30 10.76 4.79 10.83
CA TRP A 30 10.73 4.95 9.39
C TRP A 30 10.07 6.28 8.94
N ASN A 31 9.09 6.80 9.67
CA ASN A 31 8.44 8.06 9.30
C ASN A 31 9.39 9.27 9.27
N HIS A 32 10.49 9.19 10.01
CA HIS A 32 11.50 10.23 10.12
C HIS A 32 12.86 9.79 9.55
N ALA A 33 12.92 8.66 8.86
CA ALA A 33 14.15 8.14 8.29
C ALA A 33 14.75 9.10 7.25
N PRO A 34 16.05 9.42 7.33
CA PRO A 34 16.71 10.37 6.43
C PRO A 34 16.54 9.98 4.96
N GLN A 35 16.76 8.73 4.60
CA GLN A 35 16.61 8.22 3.23
C GLN A 35 15.20 8.36 2.67
N LYS A 36 14.17 8.22 3.52
CA LYS A 36 12.78 8.52 3.13
C LYS A 36 12.61 9.98 2.77
N MET A 37 13.19 10.88 3.58
CA MET A 37 13.10 12.32 3.33
C MET A 37 13.88 12.73 2.08
N GLU A 38 15.02 12.10 1.82
CA GLU A 38 15.80 12.29 0.60
C GLU A 38 15.04 11.81 -0.63
N CYS A 39 14.43 10.63 -0.58
CA CYS A 39 13.57 10.12 -1.66
C CYS A 39 12.45 11.12 -2.00
N ILE A 40 11.77 11.67 -0.99
CA ILE A 40 10.73 12.69 -1.19
C ILE A 40 11.31 13.95 -1.83
N LYS A 41 12.45 14.48 -1.31
CA LYS A 41 13.07 15.70 -1.82
C LYS A 41 13.54 15.56 -3.27
N ALA A 42 14.15 14.41 -3.60
CA ALA A 42 14.68 14.13 -4.93
C ALA A 42 13.58 13.98 -5.99
N ASN A 43 12.41 13.48 -5.61
CA ASN A 43 11.34 13.12 -6.55
C ASN A 43 10.12 14.06 -6.52
N ARG A 44 10.13 15.12 -5.68
CA ARG A 44 9.02 16.07 -5.63
C ARG A 44 9.06 17.02 -6.83
N ILE A 45 7.88 17.37 -7.33
CA ILE A 45 7.69 18.34 -8.41
C ILE A 45 6.73 19.44 -7.98
N ARG A 46 6.78 20.59 -8.69
CA ARG A 46 5.75 21.63 -8.54
C ARG A 46 4.60 21.32 -9.48
N MET A 47 3.37 21.37 -8.98
CA MET A 47 2.15 21.13 -9.76
C MET A 47 1.06 22.11 -9.37
N ASP A 48 0.17 22.45 -10.30
CA ASP A 48 -1.05 23.18 -9.97
C ASP A 48 -2.04 22.26 -9.24
N ASN A 49 -2.71 22.79 -8.22
CA ASN A 49 -3.74 22.06 -7.46
C ASN A 49 -5.13 22.09 -8.11
N GLY A 50 -5.25 22.61 -9.35
CA GLY A 50 -6.51 22.81 -10.03
C GLY A 50 -7.32 24.02 -9.54
N LYS A 51 -6.73 24.87 -8.66
CA LYS A 51 -7.33 26.08 -8.09
C LYS A 51 -6.39 27.29 -8.22
N GLY A 52 -5.46 27.24 -9.16
CA GLY A 52 -4.48 28.32 -9.42
C GLY A 52 -3.35 28.44 -8.38
N ARG A 53 -3.15 27.43 -7.51
CA ARG A 53 -2.07 27.44 -6.52
C ARG A 53 -1.06 26.32 -6.79
N MET A 54 0.21 26.70 -6.87
CA MET A 54 1.31 25.75 -6.98
C MET A 54 1.59 25.05 -5.65
N ILE A 55 1.52 23.72 -5.67
CA ILE A 55 1.80 22.85 -4.52
C ILE A 55 2.92 21.87 -4.85
N TRP A 56 3.46 21.20 -3.82
CA TRP A 56 4.33 20.05 -4.01
C TRP A 56 3.53 18.79 -4.32
N GLY A 57 3.97 18.06 -5.30
CA GLY A 57 3.47 16.75 -5.70
C GLY A 57 4.60 15.83 -6.14
N ALA A 58 4.24 14.69 -6.70
CA ALA A 58 5.18 13.74 -7.28
C ALA A 58 4.51 12.88 -8.35
N VAL A 59 5.33 12.31 -9.23
CA VAL A 59 4.91 11.29 -10.18
C VAL A 59 4.93 9.93 -9.48
N CYS A 60 3.87 9.16 -9.62
CA CYS A 60 3.80 7.79 -9.12
C CYS A 60 4.68 6.86 -9.97
N GLY A 61 5.65 6.19 -9.35
CA GLY A 61 6.56 5.26 -10.04
C GLY A 61 5.88 3.98 -10.57
N MET A 62 4.59 3.77 -10.25
CA MET A 62 3.84 2.60 -10.73
C MET A 62 2.88 2.92 -11.88
N CYS A 63 2.06 3.98 -11.74
CA CYS A 63 1.05 4.30 -12.75
C CYS A 63 1.39 5.55 -13.59
N GLY A 64 2.52 6.21 -13.34
CA GLY A 64 2.93 7.43 -14.04
C GLY A 64 2.08 8.68 -13.75
N GLY A 65 0.98 8.54 -13.00
CA GLY A 65 0.11 9.67 -12.66
C GLY A 65 0.76 10.65 -11.70
N THR A 66 0.42 11.93 -11.82
CA THR A 66 0.90 13.01 -10.95
C THR A 66 -0.09 13.25 -9.81
N PHE A 67 0.40 13.29 -8.58
CA PHE A 67 -0.41 13.42 -7.37
C PHE A 67 0.16 14.46 -6.41
N PRO A 68 -0.70 15.17 -5.64
CA PRO A 68 -0.27 15.99 -4.51
C PRO A 68 0.58 15.18 -3.50
N GLN A 69 1.54 15.83 -2.84
CA GLN A 69 2.45 15.15 -1.91
C GLN A 69 1.75 14.36 -0.79
N ASN A 70 0.60 14.83 -0.32
CA ASN A 70 -0.20 14.12 0.68
C ASN A 70 -0.94 12.88 0.15
N GLN A 71 -0.92 12.65 -1.16
CA GLN A 71 -1.50 11.47 -1.82
C GLN A 71 -0.46 10.46 -2.30
N VAL A 72 0.83 10.75 -2.09
CA VAL A 72 1.93 9.82 -2.38
C VAL A 72 2.57 9.31 -1.10
N GLN A 73 3.21 8.16 -1.19
CA GLN A 73 3.93 7.49 -0.12
C GLN A 73 5.26 6.98 -0.65
N VAL A 74 6.29 6.94 0.20
CA VAL A 74 7.53 6.24 -0.12
C VAL A 74 7.31 4.76 0.12
N ASP A 75 7.56 3.97 -0.89
CA ASP A 75 7.49 2.52 -0.90
C ASP A 75 8.88 1.92 -1.08
N HIS A 76 9.13 0.81 -0.40
CA HIS A 76 10.34 0.00 -0.62
C HIS A 76 10.11 -0.91 -1.81
N VAL A 77 11.01 -0.91 -2.79
CA VAL A 77 10.94 -1.83 -3.93
C VAL A 77 10.96 -3.27 -3.44
N VAL A 78 11.86 -3.56 -2.49
CA VAL A 78 11.87 -4.83 -1.76
C VAL A 78 11.15 -4.63 -0.42
N ALA A 79 10.01 -5.28 -0.23
CA ALA A 79 9.21 -5.14 0.98
C ALA A 79 10.03 -5.48 2.24
N ALA A 80 9.87 -4.69 3.31
CA ALA A 80 10.55 -4.95 4.60
C ALA A 80 10.17 -6.31 5.21
N GLY A 81 9.04 -6.88 4.79
CA GLY A 81 8.59 -8.20 5.21
C GLY A 81 7.86 -8.21 6.54
N SER A 82 7.78 -9.39 7.14
CA SER A 82 7.18 -9.61 8.45
C SER A 82 8.24 -9.55 9.55
N LEU A 83 7.79 -9.27 10.78
CA LEU A 83 8.58 -9.34 12.00
C LEU A 83 7.78 -10.17 13.00
N GLN A 84 8.12 -11.45 13.14
CA GLN A 84 7.38 -12.42 13.96
C GLN A 84 8.28 -13.14 14.98
N ASP A 85 9.60 -13.08 14.77
CA ASP A 85 10.59 -13.71 15.62
C ASP A 85 11.80 -12.80 15.84
N VAL A 86 12.65 -13.15 16.82
CA VAL A 86 13.93 -12.47 17.09
C VAL A 86 14.88 -12.58 15.91
N SER A 87 14.89 -13.72 15.23
CA SER A 87 15.68 -13.94 14.02
C SER A 87 15.28 -13.04 12.84
N ASP A 88 14.08 -12.49 12.84
CA ASP A 88 13.62 -11.59 11.77
C ASP A 88 14.13 -10.16 11.95
N ILE A 89 14.59 -9.77 13.15
CA ILE A 89 14.86 -8.37 13.53
C ILE A 89 15.89 -7.74 12.63
N GLU A 90 17.04 -8.33 12.47
CA GLU A 90 18.14 -7.80 11.65
C GLU A 90 17.68 -7.57 10.21
N GLY A 91 17.13 -8.61 9.58
CA GLY A 91 16.67 -8.54 8.20
C GLY A 91 15.52 -7.54 8.02
N PHE A 92 14.60 -7.44 8.99
CA PHE A 92 13.52 -6.48 8.95
C PHE A 92 14.02 -5.04 9.08
N VAL A 93 14.93 -4.78 10.04
CA VAL A 93 15.51 -3.44 10.26
C VAL A 93 16.34 -3.00 9.07
N THR A 94 17.17 -3.89 8.52
CA THR A 94 17.97 -3.61 7.32
C THR A 94 17.09 -3.22 6.15
N ARG A 95 16.06 -4.01 5.81
CA ARG A 95 15.15 -3.68 4.71
C ARG A 95 14.30 -2.44 4.96
N LEU A 96 13.93 -2.19 6.22
CA LEU A 96 13.09 -1.03 6.55
C LEU A 96 13.87 0.28 6.61
N LEU A 97 15.08 0.27 7.19
CA LEU A 97 15.80 1.50 7.54
C LEU A 97 17.11 1.70 6.77
N MET A 98 17.60 0.70 6.03
CA MET A 98 18.87 0.79 5.32
C MET A 98 18.74 0.53 3.81
N SER A 99 17.51 0.32 3.30
CA SER A 99 17.29 0.18 1.87
C SER A 99 17.36 1.55 1.19
N ASP A 100 18.05 1.60 0.07
CA ASP A 100 18.14 2.73 -0.87
C ASP A 100 17.20 2.57 -2.06
N GLU A 101 16.66 1.37 -2.27
CA GLU A 101 15.69 1.07 -3.31
C GLU A 101 14.29 1.57 -2.93
N LEU A 102 14.10 2.88 -3.03
CA LEU A 102 12.87 3.58 -2.66
C LEU A 102 12.23 4.23 -3.88
N ARG A 103 10.90 4.26 -3.89
CA ARG A 103 10.12 4.94 -4.92
C ARG A 103 8.93 5.68 -4.32
N LEU A 104 8.46 6.73 -5.02
CA LEU A 104 7.20 7.37 -4.67
C LEU A 104 6.05 6.68 -5.39
N VAL A 105 5.01 6.31 -4.66
CA VAL A 105 3.81 5.68 -5.21
C VAL A 105 2.55 6.37 -4.69
N CYS A 106 1.50 6.48 -5.50
CA CYS A 106 0.22 6.99 -5.03
C CYS A 106 -0.44 5.99 -4.06
N LYS A 107 -1.36 6.47 -3.23
CA LYS A 107 -2.08 5.63 -2.24
C LYS A 107 -2.77 4.42 -2.88
N GLY A 108 -3.31 4.59 -4.09
CA GLY A 108 -3.96 3.50 -4.82
C GLY A 108 -2.98 2.39 -5.21
N CYS A 109 -1.86 2.75 -5.82
CA CYS A 109 -0.81 1.80 -6.19
C CYS A 109 -0.17 1.14 -4.96
N ASN A 110 0.10 1.91 -3.90
CA ASN A 110 0.64 1.34 -2.65
C ASN A 110 -0.32 0.32 -2.02
N ALA A 111 -1.62 0.60 -2.04
CA ALA A 111 -2.63 -0.35 -1.58
C ALA A 111 -2.72 -1.61 -2.45
N ALA A 112 -2.47 -1.48 -3.77
CA ALA A 112 -2.41 -2.63 -4.69
C ALA A 112 -1.15 -3.46 -4.46
N LEU A 113 0.03 -2.83 -4.31
CA LEU A 113 1.29 -3.52 -3.98
C LEU A 113 1.18 -4.32 -2.68
N SER A 114 0.65 -3.70 -1.62
CA SER A 114 0.42 -4.39 -0.35
C SER A 114 -0.58 -5.55 -0.46
N TYR A 115 -1.58 -5.42 -1.33
CA TYR A 115 -2.54 -6.48 -1.61
C TYR A 115 -1.91 -7.62 -2.40
N ALA A 116 -1.11 -7.31 -3.41
CA ALA A 116 -0.37 -8.27 -4.22
C ALA A 116 0.56 -9.13 -3.36
N ASP A 117 1.37 -8.49 -2.50
CA ASP A 117 2.28 -9.21 -1.59
C ASP A 117 1.51 -10.12 -0.62
N LYS A 118 0.44 -9.62 -0.01
CA LYS A 118 -0.38 -10.39 0.94
C LYS A 118 -1.04 -11.62 0.30
N HIS A 119 -1.51 -11.50 -0.94
CA HIS A 119 -2.27 -12.56 -1.63
C HIS A 119 -1.42 -13.37 -2.61
N LYS A 120 -0.13 -13.03 -2.75
CA LYS A 120 0.82 -13.71 -3.66
C LYS A 120 0.33 -13.71 -5.13
N ILE A 121 -0.19 -12.57 -5.56
CA ILE A 121 -0.65 -12.32 -6.94
C ILE A 121 0.17 -11.19 -7.57
N SER A 122 0.02 -10.98 -8.88
CA SER A 122 0.71 -9.87 -9.57
C SER A 122 0.16 -8.49 -9.17
N TYR A 123 0.95 -7.45 -9.41
CA TYR A 123 0.49 -6.06 -9.19
C TYR A 123 -0.68 -5.72 -10.13
N GLU A 124 -0.62 -6.15 -11.39
CA GLU A 124 -1.64 -5.93 -12.41
C GLU A 124 -2.98 -6.53 -11.99
N GLU A 125 -2.96 -7.74 -11.46
CA GLU A 125 -4.16 -8.37 -10.91
C GLU A 125 -4.66 -7.63 -9.65
N ALA A 126 -3.76 -7.27 -8.76
CA ALA A 126 -4.09 -6.57 -7.53
C ALA A 126 -4.71 -5.20 -7.79
N ILE A 127 -4.23 -4.42 -8.77
CA ILE A 127 -4.79 -3.10 -9.09
C ILE A 127 -6.22 -3.21 -9.63
N ILE A 128 -6.50 -4.23 -10.46
CA ILE A 128 -7.85 -4.51 -10.96
C ILE A 128 -8.79 -4.84 -9.79
N ILE A 129 -8.39 -5.74 -8.90
CA ILE A 129 -9.17 -6.11 -7.72
C ILE A 129 -9.42 -4.89 -6.81
N LYS A 130 -8.41 -4.06 -6.58
CA LYS A 130 -8.56 -2.84 -5.74
C LYS A 130 -9.48 -1.81 -6.36
N LYS A 131 -9.45 -1.64 -7.69
CA LYS A 131 -10.40 -0.79 -8.41
C LYS A 131 -11.85 -1.31 -8.26
N ALA A 132 -12.06 -2.63 -8.35
CA ALA A 132 -13.37 -3.23 -8.14
C ALA A 132 -13.89 -3.05 -6.71
N ILE A 133 -13.01 -3.22 -5.71
CA ILE A 133 -13.34 -2.98 -4.29
C ILE A 133 -13.70 -1.51 -4.06
N ALA A 134 -12.98 -0.57 -4.67
CA ALA A 134 -13.25 0.86 -4.55
C ALA A 134 -14.64 1.22 -5.10
N LEU A 135 -15.01 0.72 -6.29
CA LEU A 135 -16.34 0.91 -6.87
C LEU A 135 -17.46 0.43 -5.92
N GLN A 136 -17.28 -0.73 -5.27
CA GLN A 136 -18.24 -1.23 -4.29
C GLN A 136 -18.32 -0.37 -3.04
N LYS A 137 -17.17 0.07 -2.51
CA LYS A 137 -17.11 0.95 -1.35
C LYS A 137 -17.83 2.28 -1.60
N ASP A 138 -17.68 2.81 -2.80
CA ASP A 138 -18.30 4.07 -3.23
C ASP A 138 -19.74 3.89 -3.73
N LYS A 139 -20.29 2.65 -3.65
CA LYS A 139 -21.64 2.26 -4.13
C LYS A 139 -21.87 2.57 -5.63
N LYS A 140 -20.80 2.54 -6.42
CA LYS A 140 -20.80 2.80 -7.88
C LYS A 140 -20.70 1.52 -8.72
N ASP A 141 -20.60 0.36 -8.10
CA ASP A 141 -20.43 -0.93 -8.78
C ASP A 141 -21.59 -1.29 -9.71
N VAL A 142 -22.82 -1.02 -9.30
CA VAL A 142 -24.04 -1.27 -10.12
C VAL A 142 -24.05 -0.37 -11.35
N GLN A 143 -23.88 0.94 -11.15
CA GLN A 143 -23.85 1.93 -12.23
C GLN A 143 -22.75 1.61 -13.24
N TRP A 144 -21.53 1.34 -12.76
CA TRP A 144 -20.39 1.01 -13.62
C TRP A 144 -20.63 -0.23 -14.49
N LEU A 145 -21.23 -1.29 -13.92
CA LEU A 145 -21.59 -2.50 -14.69
C LEU A 145 -22.63 -2.19 -15.77
N GLN A 146 -23.66 -1.41 -15.45
CA GLN A 146 -24.69 -0.98 -16.40
C GLN A 146 -24.11 -0.15 -17.54
N GLU A 147 -23.19 0.78 -17.25
CA GLU A 147 -22.48 1.59 -18.26
C GLU A 147 -21.63 0.72 -19.20
N LYS A 148 -21.16 -0.43 -18.72
CA LYS A 148 -20.42 -1.44 -19.53
C LYS A 148 -21.33 -2.49 -20.17
N GLY A 149 -22.65 -2.32 -20.15
CA GLY A 149 -23.61 -3.24 -20.76
C GLY A 149 -23.77 -4.57 -20.01
N ILE A 150 -23.34 -4.65 -18.76
CA ILE A 150 -23.43 -5.86 -17.94
C ILE A 150 -24.60 -5.76 -16.98
N ILE A 151 -25.46 -6.79 -16.93
CA ILE A 151 -26.54 -6.87 -15.95
C ILE A 151 -25.94 -7.16 -14.57
N PRO A 152 -26.07 -6.22 -13.59
CA PRO A 152 -25.47 -6.39 -12.28
C PRO A 152 -26.17 -7.50 -11.49
N SER A 153 -25.41 -8.44 -10.94
CA SER A 153 -25.95 -9.42 -10.01
C SER A 153 -26.47 -8.78 -8.72
N LYS A 154 -27.49 -9.36 -8.10
CA LYS A 154 -27.94 -8.97 -6.76
C LYS A 154 -26.86 -9.20 -5.69
N ASN A 155 -25.98 -10.18 -5.88
CA ASN A 155 -24.92 -10.54 -4.95
C ASN A 155 -23.67 -9.65 -5.17
N ALA A 156 -23.25 -8.95 -4.11
CA ALA A 156 -22.08 -8.04 -4.17
C ALA A 156 -20.76 -8.77 -4.52
N LYS A 157 -20.57 -10.02 -4.10
CA LYS A 157 -19.38 -10.81 -4.45
C LYS A 157 -19.34 -11.13 -5.95
N ILE A 158 -20.49 -11.47 -6.52
CA ILE A 158 -20.60 -11.74 -7.95
C ILE A 158 -20.41 -10.45 -8.76
N ARG A 159 -20.99 -9.31 -8.33
CA ARG A 159 -20.73 -8.01 -8.98
C ARG A 159 -19.24 -7.65 -8.99
N ARG A 160 -18.53 -7.91 -7.89
CA ARG A 160 -17.07 -7.70 -7.87
C ARG A 160 -16.36 -8.54 -8.91
N GLN A 161 -16.74 -9.80 -9.06
CA GLN A 161 -16.16 -10.68 -10.06
C GLN A 161 -16.48 -10.18 -11.48
N GLN A 162 -17.73 -9.79 -11.76
CA GLN A 162 -18.11 -9.18 -13.05
C GLN A 162 -17.24 -7.97 -13.41
N ILE A 163 -16.93 -7.10 -12.43
CA ILE A 163 -16.05 -5.95 -12.64
C ILE A 163 -14.61 -6.40 -12.93
N ILE A 164 -14.10 -7.37 -12.17
CA ILE A 164 -12.74 -7.90 -12.35
C ILE A 164 -12.60 -8.51 -13.74
N ASP A 165 -13.55 -9.34 -14.16
CA ASP A 165 -13.52 -10.03 -15.44
C ASP A 165 -13.54 -9.02 -16.59
N LYS A 166 -14.43 -8.03 -16.53
CA LYS A 166 -14.52 -6.97 -17.56
C LYS A 166 -13.24 -6.14 -17.66
N ARG A 167 -12.61 -5.82 -16.53
CA ARG A 167 -11.33 -5.09 -16.53
C ARG A 167 -10.14 -5.92 -17.03
N LYS A 168 -10.17 -7.23 -16.87
CA LYS A 168 -9.16 -8.15 -17.43
C LYS A 168 -9.25 -8.25 -18.97
N GLU A 169 -10.41 -7.97 -19.56
CA GLU A 169 -10.61 -7.92 -21.00
C GLU A 169 -9.99 -6.68 -21.67
N GLY A 170 -9.37 -5.76 -20.90
CA GLY A 170 -8.65 -4.59 -21.42
C GLY A 170 -9.50 -3.32 -21.55
N GLU A 171 -10.67 -3.26 -20.95
CA GLU A 171 -11.44 -2.02 -20.84
C GLU A 171 -11.12 -1.28 -19.53
N GLU A 172 -10.57 -0.08 -19.65
CA GLU A 172 -10.37 0.84 -18.54
C GLU A 172 -11.68 1.45 -17.98
#